data_db1ffcea910f14dcdc9a8d67c645f004
#
_entry.id   db1ffcea910f14dcdc9a8d67c645f004
#
_cell.length_a   1.000
_cell.length_b   1.000
_cell.length_c   1.000
_cell.angle_alpha   90.00
_cell.angle_beta   90.00
_cell.angle_gamma   90.00
#
_symmetry.space_group_name_H-M   'P 1'
#
loop_
_entity.id
_entity.type
_entity.pdbx_description
1 polymer ?
#
loop_
_entity_poly.entity_id
_entity_poly.type
_entity_poly.pdbx_seq_one_letter_code
_entity_poly.pdbx_strand_id
1 'polypeptide(L)'
;LDGMIELPFALPTAVAGIALTSLTADTGLIGGFFAKFGISIAYTRVGITVALVFVGIPFVTRAVQPVLEKLDPVYEEAAGVMGAGRFRIFRKIILPEILPSVLTGFGLAFGRCLGEYGSVVFIAGNKPFETEITPLIIMSELQEYDYKSATAIALVMLAASFWILFLVNMVQHRNAKILKGGR
;
A
#
# COMPACT_ATOMS: atom_id res chain seq x y z
N LEU A 1 14.09 -8.90 11.19
CA LEU A 1 13.00 -8.74 10.20
C LEU A 1 12.28 -7.41 10.41
N ASP A 2 12.03 -6.98 11.65
CA ASP A 2 11.30 -5.76 11.98
C ASP A 2 11.93 -4.51 11.36
N GLY A 3 13.25 -4.37 11.44
CA GLY A 3 13.96 -3.25 10.82
C GLY A 3 13.82 -3.15 9.29
N MET A 4 13.65 -4.27 8.60
CA MET A 4 13.40 -4.26 7.14
C MET A 4 11.99 -3.81 6.81
N ILE A 5 11.01 -4.16 7.63
CA ILE A 5 9.61 -3.76 7.47
C ILE A 5 9.43 -2.27 7.78
N GLU A 6 10.22 -1.75 8.71
CA GLU A 6 10.19 -0.34 9.10
C GLU A 6 11.03 0.57 8.18
N LEU A 7 11.81 0.01 7.29
CA LEU A 7 12.68 0.74 6.36
C LEU A 7 11.93 1.84 5.58
N PRO A 8 10.69 1.62 5.07
CA PRO A 8 9.92 2.69 4.42
C PRO A 8 9.55 3.87 5.33
N PHE A 9 9.50 3.68 6.66
CA PHE A 9 9.30 4.79 7.60
C PHE A 9 10.59 5.54 7.91
N ALA A 10 11.72 4.86 7.90
CA ALA A 10 13.01 5.44 8.22
C ALA A 10 13.57 6.28 7.06
N LEU A 11 13.18 5.96 5.82
CA LEU A 11 13.63 6.68 4.62
C LEU A 11 12.68 7.82 4.26
N PRO A 12 13.22 9.00 3.89
CA PRO A 12 12.43 10.01 3.19
C PRO A 12 11.81 9.40 1.93
N THR A 13 10.52 9.64 1.69
CA THR A 13 9.80 9.02 0.56
C THR A 13 10.45 9.30 -0.79
N ALA A 14 11.05 10.50 -0.96
CA ALA A 14 11.82 10.84 -2.14
C ALA A 14 13.03 9.91 -2.36
N VAL A 15 13.77 9.60 -1.30
CA VAL A 15 14.92 8.68 -1.35
C VAL A 15 14.45 7.27 -1.74
N ALA A 16 13.35 6.82 -1.15
CA ALA A 16 12.74 5.55 -1.51
C ALA A 16 12.34 5.52 -2.99
N GLY A 17 11.74 6.60 -3.51
CA GLY A 17 11.39 6.74 -4.92
C GLY A 17 12.59 6.64 -5.85
N ILE A 18 13.69 7.35 -5.54
CA ILE A 18 14.94 7.29 -6.31
C ILE A 18 15.50 5.86 -6.30
N ALA A 19 15.59 5.22 -5.13
CA ALA A 19 16.10 3.87 -5.00
C ALA A 19 15.27 2.84 -5.78
N LEU A 20 13.93 2.92 -5.65
CA LEU A 20 13.02 2.04 -6.39
C LEU A 20 13.13 2.26 -7.90
N THR A 21 13.22 3.52 -8.34
CA THR A 21 13.41 3.83 -9.77
C THR A 21 14.72 3.25 -10.29
N SER A 22 15.82 3.44 -9.57
CA SER A 22 17.13 2.88 -9.95
C SER A 22 17.13 1.36 -10.03
N LEU A 23 16.41 0.68 -9.12
CA LEU A 23 16.30 -0.79 -9.12
C LEU A 23 15.40 -1.31 -10.24
N THR A 24 14.32 -0.59 -10.56
CA THR A 24 13.27 -1.05 -11.48
C THR A 24 13.37 -0.47 -12.89
N ALA A 25 14.27 0.49 -13.13
CA ALA A 25 14.59 0.97 -14.48
C ALA A 25 15.14 -0.18 -15.35
N ASP A 26 14.97 -0.09 -16.66
CA ASP A 26 15.38 -1.16 -17.62
C ASP A 26 16.88 -1.48 -17.52
N THR A 27 17.70 -0.56 -17.02
CA THR A 27 19.13 -0.73 -16.73
C THR A 27 19.41 -1.19 -15.29
N GLY A 28 18.40 -1.23 -14.43
CA GLY A 28 18.51 -1.61 -13.02
C GLY A 28 18.54 -3.12 -12.82
N LEU A 29 18.86 -3.55 -11.59
CA LEU A 29 18.97 -4.98 -11.25
C LEU A 29 17.66 -5.75 -11.48
N ILE A 30 16.54 -5.20 -11.00
CA ILE A 30 15.23 -5.83 -11.12
C ILE A 30 14.64 -5.54 -12.51
N GLY A 31 14.61 -4.26 -12.90
CA GLY A 31 14.05 -3.84 -14.19
C GLY A 31 14.75 -4.49 -15.38
N GLY A 32 16.07 -4.60 -15.37
CA GLY A 32 16.83 -5.26 -16.43
C GLY A 32 16.51 -6.76 -16.59
N PHE A 33 16.08 -7.44 -15.53
CA PHE A 33 15.57 -8.81 -15.64
C PHE A 33 14.22 -8.84 -16.37
N PHE A 34 13.27 -7.97 -15.99
CA PHE A 34 11.95 -7.91 -16.59
C PHE A 34 11.97 -7.32 -18.02
N ALA A 35 12.90 -6.41 -18.29
CA ALA A 35 13.09 -5.83 -19.63
C ALA A 35 13.42 -6.89 -20.69
N LYS A 36 14.11 -7.99 -20.32
CA LYS A 36 14.35 -9.14 -21.21
C LYS A 36 13.07 -9.82 -21.69
N PHE A 37 11.99 -9.67 -20.93
CA PHE A 37 10.66 -10.18 -21.27
C PHE A 37 9.75 -9.10 -21.87
N GLY A 38 10.30 -7.91 -22.20
CA GLY A 38 9.54 -6.79 -22.76
C GLY A 38 8.69 -6.05 -21.72
N ILE A 39 8.97 -6.21 -20.43
CA ILE A 39 8.21 -5.60 -19.33
C ILE A 39 9.05 -4.49 -18.69
N SER A 40 8.65 -3.23 -18.89
CA SER A 40 9.22 -2.07 -18.19
C SER A 40 8.40 -1.78 -16.94
N ILE A 41 9.07 -1.62 -15.79
CA ILE A 41 8.45 -1.33 -14.50
C ILE A 41 8.51 0.18 -14.22
N ALA A 42 9.70 0.78 -14.21
CA ALA A 42 9.85 2.21 -14.00
C ALA A 42 9.14 3.00 -15.11
N TYR A 43 8.67 4.18 -14.75
CA TYR A 43 7.96 5.12 -15.65
C TYR A 43 6.66 4.57 -16.23
N THR A 44 6.05 3.61 -15.50
CA THR A 44 4.76 2.99 -15.84
C THR A 44 3.82 2.98 -14.63
N ARG A 45 2.56 2.64 -14.86
CA ARG A 45 1.57 2.45 -13.77
C ARG A 45 1.99 1.33 -12.81
N VAL A 46 2.73 0.34 -13.29
CA VAL A 46 3.28 -0.73 -12.45
C VAL A 46 4.31 -0.17 -11.46
N GLY A 47 5.21 0.69 -11.93
CA GLY A 47 6.18 1.36 -11.08
C GLY A 47 5.52 2.20 -9.98
N ILE A 48 4.48 2.97 -10.33
CA ILE A 48 3.68 3.74 -9.34
C ILE A 48 3.10 2.79 -8.29
N THR A 49 2.50 1.67 -8.73
CA THR A 49 1.92 0.68 -7.80
C THR A 49 2.99 0.09 -6.87
N VAL A 50 4.17 -0.23 -7.39
CA VAL A 50 5.30 -0.73 -6.58
C VAL A 50 5.72 0.28 -5.51
N ALA A 51 5.83 1.56 -5.86
CA ALA A 51 6.17 2.62 -4.91
C ALA A 51 5.09 2.77 -3.82
N LEU A 52 3.81 2.78 -4.20
CA LEU A 52 2.69 2.90 -3.26
C LEU A 52 2.60 1.67 -2.33
N VAL A 53 2.80 0.47 -2.85
CA VAL A 53 2.86 -0.76 -2.05
C VAL A 53 4.01 -0.69 -1.05
N PHE A 54 5.21 -0.27 -1.49
CA PHE A 54 6.37 -0.12 -0.60
C PHE A 54 6.08 0.82 0.57
N VAL A 55 5.48 1.99 0.30
CA VAL A 55 5.09 2.96 1.34
C VAL A 55 3.96 2.41 2.22
N GLY A 56 3.08 1.57 1.67
CA GLY A 56 1.92 1.00 2.36
C GLY A 56 2.22 -0.19 3.28
N ILE A 57 3.28 -0.97 3.00
CA ILE A 57 3.63 -2.20 3.74
C ILE A 57 3.65 -1.99 5.27
N PRO A 58 4.33 -0.97 5.83
CA PRO A 58 4.42 -0.82 7.28
C PRO A 58 3.06 -0.63 7.96
N PHE A 59 2.11 0.02 7.31
CA PHE A 59 0.78 0.26 7.87
C PHE A 59 0.00 -1.05 8.05
N VAL A 60 0.07 -1.92 7.05
CA VAL A 60 -0.57 -3.25 7.12
C VAL A 60 0.12 -4.12 8.16
N THR A 61 1.45 -4.15 8.15
CA THR A 61 2.23 -4.97 9.08
C THR A 61 1.98 -4.58 10.53
N ARG A 62 2.03 -3.27 10.85
CA ARG A 62 1.76 -2.77 12.21
C ARG A 62 0.32 -3.01 12.67
N ALA A 63 -0.63 -3.11 11.76
CA ALA A 63 -2.00 -3.46 12.11
C ALA A 63 -2.17 -4.96 12.40
N VAL A 64 -1.43 -5.81 11.70
CA VAL A 64 -1.56 -7.29 11.76
C VAL A 64 -0.68 -7.90 12.84
N GLN A 65 0.53 -7.41 13.02
CA GLN A 65 1.52 -7.96 13.95
C GLN A 65 0.98 -8.17 15.37
N PRO A 66 0.32 -7.19 16.04
CA PRO A 66 -0.18 -7.39 17.40
C PRO A 66 -1.28 -8.43 17.51
N VAL A 67 -1.99 -8.71 16.42
CA VAL A 67 -3.04 -9.75 16.39
C VAL A 67 -2.40 -11.12 16.27
N LEU A 68 -1.37 -11.26 15.43
CA LEU A 68 -0.59 -12.49 15.31
C LEU A 68 0.13 -12.85 16.62
N GLU A 69 0.69 -11.86 17.31
CA GLU A 69 1.39 -12.07 18.59
C GLU A 69 0.44 -12.51 19.71
N LYS A 70 -0.84 -12.15 19.64
CA LYS A 70 -1.88 -12.55 20.60
C LYS A 70 -2.60 -13.84 20.25
N LEU A 71 -2.32 -14.41 19.07
CA LEU A 71 -2.94 -15.65 18.66
C LEU A 71 -2.43 -16.79 19.54
N ASP A 72 -3.35 -17.51 20.19
CA ASP A 72 -3.00 -18.63 21.06
C ASP A 72 -2.51 -19.82 20.21
N PRO A 73 -1.27 -20.30 20.39
CA PRO A 73 -0.72 -21.44 19.67
C PRO A 73 -1.55 -22.73 19.83
N VAL A 74 -2.32 -22.84 20.90
CA VAL A 74 -3.17 -24.00 21.19
C VAL A 74 -4.13 -24.30 20.05
N TYR A 75 -4.64 -23.29 19.35
CA TYR A 75 -5.53 -23.52 18.18
C TYR A 75 -4.81 -24.18 16.99
N GLU A 76 -3.55 -23.80 16.76
CA GLU A 76 -2.74 -24.38 15.71
C GLU A 76 -2.31 -25.81 16.06
N GLU A 77 -1.91 -26.03 17.31
CA GLU A 77 -1.51 -27.34 17.84
C GLU A 77 -2.67 -28.32 17.80
N ALA A 78 -3.86 -27.91 18.29
CA ALA A 78 -5.06 -28.75 18.25
C ALA A 78 -5.45 -29.16 16.83
N ALA A 79 -5.39 -28.21 15.89
CA ALA A 79 -5.65 -28.50 14.49
C ALA A 79 -4.60 -29.44 13.89
N GLY A 80 -3.34 -29.30 14.27
CA GLY A 80 -2.24 -30.18 13.88
C GLY A 80 -2.46 -31.61 14.35
N VAL A 81 -2.86 -31.79 15.60
CA VAL A 81 -3.21 -33.11 16.17
C VAL A 81 -4.37 -33.75 15.41
N MET A 82 -5.34 -32.97 14.95
CA MET A 82 -6.45 -33.45 14.11
C MET A 82 -6.05 -33.73 12.65
N GLY A 83 -4.75 -33.64 12.29
CA GLY A 83 -4.23 -33.93 10.96
C GLY A 83 -4.39 -32.77 9.95
N ALA A 84 -4.62 -31.55 10.41
CA ALA A 84 -4.69 -30.40 9.52
C ALA A 84 -3.28 -30.00 9.04
N GLY A 85 -3.06 -29.95 7.72
CA GLY A 85 -1.81 -29.44 7.14
C GLY A 85 -1.68 -27.92 7.34
N ARG A 86 -0.43 -27.40 7.32
CA ARG A 86 -0.08 -25.98 7.56
C ARG A 86 -0.92 -24.99 6.75
N PHE A 87 -1.14 -25.26 5.47
CA PHE A 87 -1.97 -24.40 4.62
C PHE A 87 -3.44 -24.34 5.06
N ARG A 88 -3.99 -25.46 5.55
CA ARG A 88 -5.36 -25.54 6.08
C ARG A 88 -5.48 -24.75 7.38
N ILE A 89 -4.49 -24.87 8.28
CA ILE A 89 -4.39 -24.09 9.53
C ILE A 89 -4.35 -22.59 9.20
N PHE A 90 -3.44 -22.17 8.32
CA PHE A 90 -3.35 -20.76 7.90
C PHE A 90 -4.70 -20.26 7.36
N ARG A 91 -5.31 -20.96 6.41
CA ARG A 91 -6.53 -20.49 5.73
C ARG A 91 -7.77 -20.50 6.62
N LYS A 92 -7.88 -21.47 7.56
CA LYS A 92 -9.10 -21.65 8.36
C LYS A 92 -9.03 -21.10 9.78
N ILE A 93 -7.83 -20.88 10.32
CA ILE A 93 -7.62 -20.40 11.68
C ILE A 93 -6.96 -19.01 11.65
N ILE A 94 -5.75 -18.91 11.10
CA ILE A 94 -4.97 -17.68 11.18
C ILE A 94 -5.60 -16.56 10.33
N LEU A 95 -5.85 -16.85 9.04
CA LEU A 95 -6.33 -15.84 8.09
C LEU A 95 -7.65 -15.17 8.49
N PRO A 96 -8.69 -15.90 8.95
CA PRO A 96 -9.93 -15.28 9.42
C PRO A 96 -9.72 -14.38 10.66
N GLU A 97 -8.79 -14.73 11.54
CA GLU A 97 -8.50 -13.97 12.76
C GLU A 97 -7.76 -12.65 12.42
N ILE A 98 -6.81 -12.68 11.50
CA ILE A 98 -6.05 -11.49 11.09
C ILE A 98 -6.77 -10.63 10.05
N LEU A 99 -7.76 -11.16 9.33
CA LEU A 99 -8.42 -10.48 8.21
C LEU A 99 -8.99 -9.09 8.59
N PRO A 100 -9.65 -8.89 9.75
CA PRO A 100 -10.10 -7.56 10.16
C PRO A 100 -8.95 -6.55 10.30
N SER A 101 -7.80 -7.01 10.81
CA SER A 101 -6.61 -6.18 10.98
C SER A 101 -5.92 -5.88 9.66
N VAL A 102 -5.90 -6.83 8.73
CA VAL A 102 -5.42 -6.63 7.34
C VAL A 102 -6.27 -5.55 6.67
N LEU A 103 -7.60 -5.61 6.78
CA LEU A 103 -8.50 -4.60 6.21
C LEU A 103 -8.27 -3.22 6.84
N THR A 104 -8.07 -3.16 8.15
CA THR A 104 -7.76 -1.90 8.85
C THR A 104 -6.42 -1.33 8.37
N GLY A 105 -5.37 -2.15 8.34
CA GLY A 105 -4.06 -1.77 7.84
C GLY A 105 -4.08 -1.32 6.38
N PHE A 106 -4.85 -2.01 5.54
CA PHE A 106 -5.06 -1.61 4.15
C PHE A 106 -5.73 -0.25 4.04
N GLY A 107 -6.76 0.03 4.84
CA GLY A 107 -7.42 1.34 4.85
C GLY A 107 -6.47 2.47 5.25
N LEU A 108 -5.62 2.25 6.26
CA LEU A 108 -4.59 3.21 6.67
C LEU A 108 -3.53 3.41 5.57
N ALA A 109 -3.03 2.32 4.97
CA ALA A 109 -2.09 2.35 3.86
C ALA A 109 -2.67 3.10 2.66
N PHE A 110 -3.91 2.81 2.29
CA PHE A 110 -4.60 3.46 1.19
C PHE A 110 -4.74 4.96 1.43
N GLY A 111 -5.19 5.36 2.63
CA GLY A 111 -5.29 6.78 3.00
C GLY A 111 -3.95 7.50 2.91
N ARG A 112 -2.87 6.86 3.36
CA ARG A 112 -1.51 7.41 3.25
C ARG A 112 -1.05 7.53 1.80
N CYS A 113 -1.38 6.57 0.96
CA CYS A 113 -0.98 6.52 -0.45
C CYS A 113 -1.72 7.52 -1.33
N LEU A 114 -2.94 7.93 -0.97
CA LEU A 114 -3.72 8.91 -1.75
C LEU A 114 -2.98 10.24 -1.94
N GLY A 115 -2.26 10.70 -0.93
CA GLY A 115 -1.48 11.94 -0.99
C GLY A 115 0.02 11.71 -1.24
N GLU A 116 0.43 10.53 -1.72
CA GLU A 116 1.84 10.26 -1.92
C GLU A 116 2.38 10.97 -3.17
N TYR A 117 3.38 11.82 -2.95
CA TYR A 117 4.08 12.55 -3.99
C TYR A 117 5.56 12.11 -4.08
N GLY A 118 6.23 12.05 -2.91
CA GLY A 118 7.68 11.98 -2.84
C GLY A 118 8.28 10.74 -3.53
N SER A 119 7.72 9.56 -3.32
CA SER A 119 8.21 8.33 -3.97
C SER A 119 7.76 8.24 -5.43
N VAL A 120 6.57 8.77 -5.73
CA VAL A 120 5.97 8.63 -7.06
C VAL A 120 6.59 9.58 -8.08
N VAL A 121 7.01 10.78 -7.68
CA VAL A 121 7.58 11.79 -8.61
C VAL A 121 8.78 11.26 -9.41
N PHE A 122 9.56 10.36 -8.83
CA PHE A 122 10.75 9.79 -9.48
C PHE A 122 10.42 8.57 -10.36
N ILE A 123 9.46 7.75 -9.96
CA ILE A 123 9.17 6.48 -10.63
C ILE A 123 8.05 6.58 -11.67
N ALA A 124 7.19 7.60 -11.59
CA ALA A 124 6.05 7.73 -12.49
C ALA A 124 6.42 8.17 -13.91
N GLY A 125 7.46 9.00 -14.06
CA GLY A 125 7.81 9.62 -15.35
C GLY A 125 6.85 10.69 -15.83
N ASN A 126 5.79 10.99 -15.05
CA ASN A 126 4.83 12.09 -15.23
C ASN A 126 4.30 12.25 -16.67
N LYS A 127 3.90 11.14 -17.29
CA LYS A 127 3.33 11.18 -18.66
C LYS A 127 1.85 11.56 -18.58
N PRO A 128 1.41 12.62 -19.29
CA PRO A 128 0.02 13.07 -19.29
C PRO A 128 -0.95 11.92 -19.64
N PHE A 129 -2.03 11.79 -18.86
CA PHE A 129 -3.08 10.78 -18.97
C PHE A 129 -2.64 9.31 -18.81
N GLU A 130 -1.33 9.02 -18.66
CA GLU A 130 -0.81 7.67 -18.48
C GLU A 130 -0.33 7.39 -17.06
N THR A 131 0.64 8.18 -16.60
CA THR A 131 1.30 8.01 -15.30
C THR A 131 1.26 9.26 -14.42
N GLU A 132 0.61 10.28 -14.90
CA GLU A 132 0.35 11.50 -14.14
C GLU A 132 -0.69 11.21 -13.05
N ILE A 133 -0.34 11.52 -11.81
CA ILE A 133 -1.24 11.40 -10.65
C ILE A 133 -1.58 12.78 -10.10
N THR A 134 -2.72 12.89 -9.42
CA THR A 134 -3.22 14.18 -8.91
C THR A 134 -2.20 14.98 -8.10
N PRO A 135 -1.40 14.41 -7.17
CA PRO A 135 -0.36 15.16 -6.49
C PRO A 135 0.73 15.74 -7.41
N LEU A 136 1.03 15.05 -8.52
CA LEU A 136 1.99 15.57 -9.52
C LEU A 136 1.40 16.74 -10.28
N ILE A 137 0.12 16.67 -10.65
CA ILE A 137 -0.59 17.79 -11.33
C ILE A 137 -0.60 19.01 -10.43
N ILE A 138 -0.99 18.87 -9.15
CA ILE A 138 -0.99 19.98 -8.19
C ILE A 138 0.39 20.64 -8.11
N MET A 139 1.46 19.84 -8.09
CA MET A 139 2.82 20.37 -8.02
C MET A 139 3.24 21.06 -9.32
N SER A 140 2.82 20.55 -10.47
CA SER A 140 3.05 21.18 -11.78
C SER A 140 2.40 22.57 -11.84
N GLU A 141 1.12 22.69 -11.47
CA GLU A 141 0.41 23.96 -11.42
C GLU A 141 1.08 24.97 -10.45
N LEU A 142 1.57 24.48 -9.30
CA LEU A 142 2.32 25.33 -8.36
C LEU A 142 3.64 25.82 -8.95
N GLN A 143 4.33 25.02 -9.75
CA GLN A 143 5.57 25.41 -10.43
C GLN A 143 5.31 26.45 -11.54
N GLU A 144 4.14 26.43 -12.15
CA GLU A 144 3.67 27.40 -13.13
C GLU A 144 3.06 28.65 -12.48
N TYR A 145 3.07 28.75 -11.14
CA TYR A 145 2.47 29.83 -10.35
C TYR A 145 0.96 29.97 -10.51
N ASP A 146 0.27 28.94 -11.06
CA ASP A 146 -1.20 28.90 -11.09
C ASP A 146 -1.77 28.34 -9.80
N TYR A 147 -1.76 29.17 -8.77
CA TYR A 147 -2.30 28.82 -7.46
C TYR A 147 -3.81 28.55 -7.49
N LYS A 148 -4.54 29.09 -8.46
CA LYS A 148 -5.99 28.88 -8.57
C LYS A 148 -6.29 27.45 -9.00
N SER A 149 -5.67 27.01 -10.08
CA SER A 149 -5.79 25.63 -10.58
C SER A 149 -5.28 24.62 -9.56
N ALA A 150 -4.09 24.85 -8.99
CA ALA A 150 -3.54 24.00 -7.94
C ALA A 150 -4.49 23.84 -6.74
N THR A 151 -5.06 24.94 -6.25
CA THR A 151 -5.99 24.91 -5.12
C THR A 151 -7.30 24.21 -5.48
N ALA A 152 -7.85 24.43 -6.67
CA ALA A 152 -9.07 23.77 -7.12
C ALA A 152 -8.88 22.26 -7.20
N ILE A 153 -7.78 21.78 -7.79
CA ILE A 153 -7.46 20.36 -7.90
C ILE A 153 -7.25 19.75 -6.50
N ALA A 154 -6.53 20.45 -5.62
CA ALA A 154 -6.30 20.00 -4.24
C ALA A 154 -7.59 19.87 -3.45
N LEU A 155 -8.54 20.79 -3.60
CA LEU A 155 -9.86 20.71 -2.94
C LEU A 155 -10.69 19.53 -3.45
N VAL A 156 -10.70 19.28 -4.76
CA VAL A 156 -11.39 18.13 -5.35
C VAL A 156 -10.75 16.82 -4.85
N MET A 157 -9.43 16.75 -4.83
CA MET A 157 -8.70 15.61 -4.31
C MET A 157 -8.99 15.37 -2.82
N LEU A 158 -9.03 16.42 -2.01
CA LEU A 158 -9.36 16.33 -0.58
C LEU A 158 -10.77 15.79 -0.37
N ALA A 159 -11.76 16.34 -1.09
CA ALA A 159 -13.15 15.89 -1.02
C ALA A 159 -13.29 14.43 -1.47
N ALA A 160 -12.68 14.05 -2.60
CA ALA A 160 -12.69 12.69 -3.10
C ALA A 160 -12.03 11.72 -2.11
N SER A 161 -10.86 12.07 -1.57
CA SER A 161 -10.14 11.27 -0.57
C SER A 161 -10.97 11.07 0.70
N PHE A 162 -11.63 12.12 1.18
CA PHE A 162 -12.53 12.03 2.33
C PHE A 162 -13.67 11.03 2.08
N TRP A 163 -14.36 11.14 0.93
CA TRP A 163 -15.44 10.23 0.58
C TRP A 163 -14.97 8.79 0.42
N ILE A 164 -13.84 8.57 -0.25
CA ILE A 164 -13.28 7.23 -0.44
C ILE A 164 -12.94 6.61 0.93
N LEU A 165 -12.23 7.33 1.79
CA LEU A 165 -11.88 6.86 3.13
C LEU A 165 -13.11 6.61 4.02
N PHE A 166 -14.12 7.47 3.92
CA PHE A 166 -15.39 7.28 4.62
C PHE A 166 -16.08 5.98 4.19
N LEU A 167 -16.16 5.72 2.88
CA LEU A 167 -16.73 4.49 2.34
C LEU A 167 -15.94 3.24 2.74
N VAL A 168 -14.61 3.30 2.64
CA VAL A 168 -13.72 2.21 3.07
C VAL A 168 -13.93 1.90 4.55
N ASN A 169 -13.97 2.92 5.39
CA ASN A 169 -14.17 2.78 6.84
C ASN A 169 -15.56 2.21 7.18
N MET A 170 -16.60 2.63 6.45
CA MET A 170 -17.95 2.11 6.61
C MET A 170 -18.03 0.61 6.26
N VAL A 171 -17.38 0.20 5.17
CA VAL A 171 -17.32 -1.21 4.76
C VAL A 171 -16.55 -2.05 5.79
N GLN A 172 -15.43 -1.55 6.29
CA GLN A 172 -14.63 -2.21 7.32
C GLN A 172 -15.42 -2.41 8.62
N HIS A 173 -16.16 -1.38 9.08
CA HIS A 173 -16.99 -1.48 10.27
C HIS A 173 -18.12 -2.51 10.14
N ARG A 174 -18.73 -2.62 8.96
CA ARG A 174 -19.77 -3.64 8.69
C ARG A 174 -19.17 -5.04 8.72
N ASN A 175 -18.03 -5.25 8.08
CA ASN A 175 -17.38 -6.56 8.04
C ASN A 175 -16.87 -6.99 9.42
N ALA A 176 -16.33 -6.07 10.22
CA ALA A 176 -15.91 -6.36 11.59
C ALA A 176 -17.08 -6.77 12.51
N LYS A 177 -18.28 -6.21 12.31
CA LYS A 177 -19.49 -6.62 13.05
C LYS A 177 -19.97 -8.01 12.67
N ILE A 178 -19.93 -8.37 11.39
CA ILE A 178 -20.33 -9.70 10.90
C ILE A 178 -19.41 -10.78 11.45
N LEU A 179 -18.10 -10.54 11.48
CA LEU A 179 -17.10 -11.47 12.00
C LEU A 179 -17.18 -11.64 13.53
N LYS A 180 -17.61 -10.60 14.27
CA LYS A 180 -17.82 -10.66 15.74
C LYS A 180 -19.19 -11.22 16.14
N GLY A 181 -20.20 -11.12 15.31
CA GLY A 181 -21.57 -11.59 15.58
C GLY A 181 -21.83 -13.05 15.24
N GLY A 182 -20.86 -13.75 14.65
CA GLY A 182 -20.94 -15.17 14.33
C GLY A 182 -20.29 -16.10 15.38
N ARG A 183 -20.01 -15.59 16.58
CA ARG A 183 -19.53 -16.36 17.76
C ARG A 183 -20.59 -16.47 18.82
#